data_09aee12e0ba08c44f51540259df951c1
#
_entry.id   09aee12e0ba08c44f51540259df951c1
#
_cell.length_a   1.000
_cell.length_b   1.000
_cell.length_c   1.000
_cell.angle_alpha   90.00
_cell.angle_beta   90.00
_cell.angle_gamma   90.00
#
_symmetry.space_group_name_H-M   'P 1'
#
loop_
_entity.id
_entity.type
_entity.pdbx_description
1 polymer ?
#
loop_
_entity_poly.entity_id
_entity_poly.type
_entity_poly.pdbx_seq_one_letter_code
_entity_poly.pdbx_strand_id
1 'polypeptide(L)'
;MGVRKLHMRQAYRIIPIYTADVSGVCSALYELGGMTVMHDPSGCNSTYNTHDEIRWYDQDSLIFISGLTDIDAIMGNDEKFLRDIEDVAEELKPKFIALASSPIPFMNGTDFPGLARALTVETGIPAFSVPTSGMHDYVYGAGLALSEIAKYFTGDPEKERMCTETGAEPSEISKEKRKRKLNLLGVTPLDFGPQPMVDAMKRRLEKYGWEILSTWAMGDTLEDLSHAGEAEVNLVVSSVGIPAANVLREKFGTPFLVGTPVEGYEDEISDALEKAAGSFYEAFEYKKENPAEKNGTQISGRQEELWKVTPDQVLYLQKKDSQSSELICSGDDLETIDKTINRADSLFPVPDITLIGEPVTMGSLAAAIEQKCGKKVQLLCPLEITEGLLRRGDEAIRGEEAMEEKLKTARIIVADPLYRPICPESATFYEMPHIAFSGRIYLKNLYNFRKTT
;
A
#
# COMPACT_ATOMS: atom_id res chain seq x y z
N MET A 1 48.23 -2.50 -17.03
CA MET A 1 47.01 -2.59 -17.85
C MET A 1 46.05 -3.52 -17.16
N GLY A 2 45.11 -2.96 -16.41
CA GLY A 2 44.08 -3.73 -15.69
C GLY A 2 42.98 -4.16 -16.66
N VAL A 3 42.80 -5.44 -16.79
CA VAL A 3 41.69 -6.04 -17.56
C VAL A 3 40.41 -5.70 -16.82
N ARG A 4 39.61 -4.75 -17.34
CA ARG A 4 38.21 -4.55 -16.91
C ARG A 4 37.49 -5.88 -17.18
N LYS A 5 37.13 -6.63 -16.10
CA LYS A 5 36.14 -7.71 -16.23
C LYS A 5 34.86 -7.06 -16.76
N LEU A 6 34.53 -7.35 -17.99
CA LEU A 6 33.16 -7.12 -18.49
C LEU A 6 32.26 -8.00 -17.62
N HIS A 7 31.48 -7.38 -16.77
CA HIS A 7 30.34 -8.05 -16.16
C HIS A 7 29.40 -8.42 -17.31
N MET A 8 29.45 -9.67 -17.74
CA MET A 8 28.38 -10.20 -18.58
C MET A 8 27.12 -10.10 -17.74
N ARG A 9 26.11 -9.36 -18.24
CA ARG A 9 24.79 -9.34 -17.63
C ARG A 9 24.28 -10.77 -17.64
N GLN A 10 24.14 -11.35 -16.46
CA GLN A 10 23.56 -12.66 -16.29
C GLN A 10 22.06 -12.54 -16.59
N ALA A 11 21.48 -13.50 -17.31
CA ALA A 11 20.03 -13.53 -17.48
C ALA A 11 19.37 -13.76 -16.12
N TYR A 12 18.34 -12.98 -15.80
CA TYR A 12 17.57 -13.18 -14.57
C TYR A 12 16.82 -14.51 -14.61
N ARG A 13 16.80 -15.23 -13.51
CA ARG A 13 15.99 -16.44 -13.29
C ARG A 13 14.61 -16.12 -12.77
N ILE A 14 14.47 -14.96 -12.10
CA ILE A 14 13.23 -14.48 -11.55
C ILE A 14 13.02 -13.00 -11.88
N ILE A 15 11.77 -12.60 -11.91
CA ILE A 15 11.36 -11.19 -11.85
C ILE A 15 10.91 -10.95 -10.40
N PRO A 16 11.64 -10.15 -9.59
CA PRO A 16 11.36 -10.02 -8.16
C PRO A 16 9.96 -9.52 -7.84
N ILE A 17 9.41 -8.64 -8.69
CA ILE A 17 8.04 -8.12 -8.59
C ILE A 17 7.47 -8.12 -10.01
N TYR A 18 6.40 -8.87 -10.20
CA TYR A 18 5.77 -9.02 -11.50
C TYR A 18 4.85 -7.85 -11.84
N THR A 19 4.10 -7.33 -10.85
CA THR A 19 3.02 -6.36 -11.07
C THR A 19 3.53 -4.92 -11.04
N ALA A 20 3.32 -4.19 -12.14
CA ALA A 20 3.72 -2.80 -12.31
C ALA A 20 2.67 -1.80 -11.76
N ASP A 21 3.03 -0.51 -11.74
CA ASP A 21 2.22 0.61 -11.25
C ASP A 21 0.85 0.71 -11.94
N VAL A 22 0.80 0.53 -13.27
CA VAL A 22 -0.47 0.58 -14.03
C VAL A 22 -1.45 -0.50 -13.56
N SER A 23 -0.96 -1.73 -13.36
CA SER A 23 -1.76 -2.83 -12.81
C SER A 23 -2.18 -2.56 -11.36
N GLY A 24 -1.32 -1.89 -10.59
CA GLY A 24 -1.64 -1.42 -9.24
C GLY A 24 -2.83 -0.47 -9.22
N VAL A 25 -2.88 0.52 -10.14
CA VAL A 25 -4.03 1.43 -10.30
C VAL A 25 -5.30 0.65 -10.57
N CYS A 26 -5.27 -0.24 -11.57
CA CYS A 26 -6.43 -1.03 -11.96
C CYS A 26 -6.95 -1.89 -10.81
N SER A 27 -6.04 -2.54 -10.08
CA SER A 27 -6.41 -3.38 -8.94
C SER A 27 -7.01 -2.58 -7.78
N ALA A 28 -6.46 -1.39 -7.49
CA ALA A 28 -6.97 -0.54 -6.42
C ALA A 28 -8.36 0.05 -6.71
N LEU A 29 -8.70 0.29 -7.98
CA LEU A 29 -9.97 0.91 -8.39
C LEU A 29 -11.03 -0.10 -8.86
N TYR A 30 -10.71 -1.39 -8.89
CA TYR A 30 -11.46 -2.45 -9.53
C TYR A 30 -12.96 -2.51 -9.13
N GLU A 31 -13.26 -2.42 -7.83
CA GLU A 31 -14.61 -2.61 -7.26
C GLU A 31 -15.39 -1.29 -7.10
N LEU A 32 -14.77 -0.14 -7.38
CA LEU A 32 -15.33 1.16 -7.03
C LEU A 32 -16.35 1.70 -8.05
N GLY A 33 -16.57 0.98 -9.14
CA GLY A 33 -17.53 1.37 -10.19
C GLY A 33 -17.08 2.52 -11.08
N GLY A 34 -15.79 2.83 -11.08
CA GLY A 34 -15.16 3.78 -11.98
C GLY A 34 -14.61 3.13 -13.24
N MET A 35 -14.50 3.89 -14.31
CA MET A 35 -13.86 3.49 -15.55
C MET A 35 -12.35 3.80 -15.47
N THR A 36 -11.52 2.77 -15.43
CA THR A 36 -10.05 2.90 -15.46
C THR A 36 -9.55 2.64 -16.86
N VAL A 37 -8.89 3.63 -17.46
CA VAL A 37 -8.37 3.56 -18.83
C VAL A 37 -6.86 3.55 -18.81
N MET A 38 -6.28 2.43 -19.23
CA MET A 38 -4.85 2.31 -19.51
C MET A 38 -4.56 2.84 -20.90
N HIS A 39 -3.84 3.95 -21.03
CA HIS A 39 -3.40 4.42 -22.34
C HIS A 39 -2.18 3.63 -22.80
N ASP A 40 -2.41 2.65 -23.67
CA ASP A 40 -1.42 1.64 -24.06
C ASP A 40 -1.74 1.01 -25.42
N PRO A 41 -0.73 0.46 -26.13
CA PRO A 41 -0.93 -0.36 -27.34
C PRO A 41 -1.68 -1.68 -27.15
N SER A 42 -2.06 -2.06 -25.96
CA SER A 42 -2.77 -3.30 -25.56
C SER A 42 -1.91 -4.57 -25.38
N GLY A 43 -0.71 -4.64 -25.93
CA GLY A 43 0.11 -5.85 -25.86
C GLY A 43 0.61 -6.20 -24.47
N CYS A 44 1.11 -5.23 -23.73
CA CYS A 44 1.72 -5.44 -22.42
C CYS A 44 0.69 -5.48 -21.29
N ASN A 45 -0.26 -4.54 -21.28
CA ASN A 45 -1.22 -4.42 -20.19
C ASN A 45 -2.37 -5.44 -20.25
N SER A 46 -2.57 -6.15 -21.34
CA SER A 46 -3.55 -7.25 -21.39
C SER A 46 -3.25 -8.38 -20.41
N THR A 47 -2.01 -8.52 -19.97
CA THR A 47 -1.62 -9.50 -18.94
C THR A 47 -2.21 -9.21 -17.58
N TYR A 48 -2.50 -7.94 -17.28
CA TYR A 48 -3.18 -7.56 -16.05
C TYR A 48 -4.47 -8.39 -15.84
N ASN A 49 -5.35 -8.40 -16.82
CA ASN A 49 -6.63 -9.10 -16.73
C ASN A 49 -6.47 -10.63 -16.68
N THR A 50 -5.42 -11.16 -17.28
CA THR A 50 -5.24 -12.62 -17.41
C THR A 50 -4.39 -13.24 -16.29
N HIS A 51 -3.51 -12.47 -15.65
CA HIS A 51 -2.52 -13.00 -14.71
C HIS A 51 -2.54 -12.31 -13.33
N ASP A 52 -2.75 -11.01 -13.27
CA ASP A 52 -2.58 -10.25 -12.03
C ASP A 52 -3.88 -10.16 -11.22
N GLU A 53 -5.00 -9.89 -11.90
CA GLU A 53 -6.27 -9.65 -11.21
C GLU A 53 -7.00 -10.96 -10.92
N ILE A 54 -7.09 -11.30 -9.65
CA ILE A 54 -7.71 -12.56 -9.20
C ILE A 54 -9.25 -12.54 -9.27
N ARG A 55 -9.88 -11.35 -9.30
CA ARG A 55 -11.33 -11.14 -9.36
C ARG A 55 -11.89 -11.18 -10.78
N TRP A 56 -11.04 -11.19 -11.79
CA TRP A 56 -11.42 -11.05 -13.20
C TRP A 56 -12.53 -11.99 -13.68
N TYR A 57 -12.60 -13.21 -13.13
CA TYR A 57 -13.63 -14.17 -13.51
C TYR A 57 -14.88 -14.12 -12.63
N ASP A 58 -14.82 -13.45 -11.49
CA ASP A 58 -15.86 -13.48 -10.47
C ASP A 58 -16.62 -12.16 -10.38
N GLN A 59 -16.01 -11.07 -10.88
CA GLN A 59 -16.57 -9.71 -10.78
C GLN A 59 -16.34 -8.94 -12.07
N ASP A 60 -17.37 -8.25 -12.55
CA ASP A 60 -17.23 -7.32 -13.66
C ASP A 60 -16.54 -6.04 -13.23
N SER A 61 -15.71 -5.48 -14.11
CA SER A 61 -15.08 -4.18 -13.90
C SER A 61 -15.03 -3.36 -15.17
N LEU A 62 -14.88 -2.05 -15.02
CA LEU A 62 -14.80 -1.09 -16.13
C LEU A 62 -13.34 -0.73 -16.40
N ILE A 63 -12.51 -1.73 -16.74
CA ILE A 63 -11.10 -1.53 -17.09
C ILE A 63 -10.92 -1.65 -18.59
N PHE A 64 -10.33 -0.61 -19.19
CA PHE A 64 -10.15 -0.48 -20.62
C PHE A 64 -8.68 -0.22 -20.98
N ILE A 65 -8.32 -0.64 -22.19
CA ILE A 65 -7.04 -0.31 -22.83
C ILE A 65 -7.36 0.48 -24.08
N SER A 66 -6.74 1.62 -24.26
CA SER A 66 -7.05 2.56 -25.36
C SER A 66 -6.70 2.03 -26.77
N GLY A 67 -5.86 0.99 -26.87
CA GLY A 67 -5.42 0.47 -28.15
C GLY A 67 -4.59 1.46 -28.96
N LEU A 68 -3.65 2.17 -28.30
CA LEU A 68 -2.75 3.14 -28.92
C LEU A 68 -2.02 2.52 -30.12
N THR A 69 -2.20 3.11 -31.31
CA THR A 69 -1.49 2.67 -32.53
C THR A 69 -0.14 3.36 -32.68
N ASP A 70 0.75 2.81 -33.50
CA ASP A 70 2.05 3.44 -33.80
C ASP A 70 1.88 4.86 -34.37
N ILE A 71 0.85 5.06 -35.20
CA ILE A 71 0.55 6.38 -35.78
C ILE A 71 0.09 7.35 -34.70
N ASP A 72 -0.82 6.93 -33.82
CA ASP A 72 -1.31 7.74 -32.72
C ASP A 72 -0.15 8.10 -31.75
N ALA A 73 0.76 7.17 -31.52
CA ALA A 73 1.94 7.41 -30.66
C ALA A 73 2.91 8.42 -31.26
N ILE A 74 3.08 8.46 -32.59
CA ILE A 74 4.03 9.36 -33.28
C ILE A 74 3.42 10.75 -33.50
N MET A 75 2.16 10.81 -33.93
CA MET A 75 1.50 12.05 -34.35
C MET A 75 0.77 12.76 -33.21
N GLY A 76 0.44 12.04 -32.16
CA GLY A 76 -0.52 12.45 -31.15
C GLY A 76 -1.96 12.32 -31.69
N ASN A 77 -2.89 11.85 -30.89
CA ASN A 77 -4.31 11.76 -31.24
C ASN A 77 -5.20 11.84 -30.01
N ASP A 78 -5.03 12.92 -29.25
CA ASP A 78 -5.78 13.13 -27.99
C ASP A 78 -7.29 13.22 -28.24
N GLU A 79 -7.70 13.81 -29.40
CA GLU A 79 -9.12 13.92 -29.74
C GLU A 79 -9.80 12.55 -29.93
N LYS A 80 -9.12 11.59 -30.55
CA LYS A 80 -9.63 10.22 -30.67
C LYS A 80 -9.72 9.56 -29.31
N PHE A 81 -8.67 9.71 -28.49
CA PHE A 81 -8.62 9.13 -27.15
C PHE A 81 -9.75 9.65 -26.26
N LEU A 82 -10.03 10.96 -26.27
CA LEU A 82 -11.13 11.56 -25.55
C LEU A 82 -12.48 11.04 -26.04
N ARG A 83 -12.71 11.05 -27.36
CA ARG A 83 -13.97 10.60 -27.96
C ARG A 83 -14.26 9.14 -27.64
N ASP A 84 -13.28 8.25 -27.77
CA ASP A 84 -13.44 6.83 -27.47
C ASP A 84 -13.85 6.61 -26.00
N ILE A 85 -13.34 7.43 -25.06
CA ILE A 85 -13.71 7.39 -23.65
C ILE A 85 -15.10 7.95 -23.41
N GLU A 86 -15.46 9.07 -24.06
CA GLU A 86 -16.77 9.72 -23.96
C GLU A 86 -17.88 8.78 -24.43
N ASP A 87 -17.70 8.15 -25.60
CA ASP A 87 -18.67 7.20 -26.16
C ASP A 87 -18.95 6.04 -25.17
N VAL A 88 -17.89 5.48 -24.58
CA VAL A 88 -18.02 4.41 -23.59
C VAL A 88 -18.63 4.92 -22.28
N ALA A 89 -18.24 6.12 -21.84
CA ALA A 89 -18.75 6.71 -20.61
C ALA A 89 -20.24 7.06 -20.68
N GLU A 90 -20.74 7.49 -21.85
CA GLU A 90 -22.16 7.73 -22.09
C GLU A 90 -22.99 6.44 -21.97
N GLU A 91 -22.46 5.32 -22.47
CA GLU A 91 -23.13 4.01 -22.41
C GLU A 91 -23.09 3.42 -20.99
N LEU A 92 -21.93 3.40 -20.36
CA LEU A 92 -21.69 2.67 -19.10
C LEU A 92 -21.95 3.50 -17.83
N LYS A 93 -21.94 4.83 -17.94
CA LYS A 93 -22.19 5.79 -16.83
C LYS A 93 -21.37 5.47 -15.58
N PRO A 94 -20.03 5.43 -15.68
CA PRO A 94 -19.17 5.12 -14.55
C PRO A 94 -19.27 6.22 -13.48
N LYS A 95 -18.94 5.88 -12.23
CA LYS A 95 -18.92 6.83 -11.11
C LYS A 95 -17.77 7.84 -11.22
N PHE A 96 -16.69 7.47 -11.88
CA PHE A 96 -15.54 8.31 -12.20
C PHE A 96 -14.77 7.73 -13.40
N ILE A 97 -13.85 8.53 -13.94
CA ILE A 97 -12.91 8.11 -14.99
C ILE A 97 -11.49 8.29 -14.45
N ALA A 98 -10.68 7.22 -14.46
CA ALA A 98 -9.28 7.26 -14.06
C ALA A 98 -8.38 6.95 -15.25
N LEU A 99 -7.41 7.83 -15.52
CA LEU A 99 -6.44 7.66 -16.60
C LEU A 99 -5.09 7.18 -16.03
N ALA A 100 -4.55 6.09 -16.59
CA ALA A 100 -3.25 5.54 -16.24
C ALA A 100 -2.35 5.46 -17.47
N SER A 101 -1.09 5.88 -17.35
CA SER A 101 -0.12 5.90 -18.42
C SER A 101 0.74 4.64 -18.44
N SER A 102 0.93 4.06 -19.61
CA SER A 102 1.99 3.09 -19.89
C SER A 102 3.30 3.81 -20.31
N PRO A 103 4.42 3.09 -20.51
CA PRO A 103 5.70 3.73 -20.86
C PRO A 103 5.66 4.60 -22.12
N ILE A 104 4.89 4.22 -23.15
CA ILE A 104 4.89 4.96 -24.42
C ILE A 104 4.27 6.34 -24.29
N PRO A 105 3.02 6.51 -23.82
CA PRO A 105 2.44 7.84 -23.61
C PRO A 105 3.24 8.68 -22.59
N PHE A 106 3.80 8.05 -21.56
CA PHE A 106 4.67 8.73 -20.60
C PHE A 106 5.90 9.34 -21.30
N MET A 107 6.59 8.57 -22.14
CA MET A 107 7.76 9.06 -22.89
C MET A 107 7.39 10.14 -23.91
N ASN A 108 6.20 10.09 -24.48
CA ASN A 108 5.71 11.09 -25.42
C ASN A 108 5.27 12.39 -24.73
N GLY A 109 5.17 12.40 -23.41
CA GLY A 109 4.79 13.58 -22.63
C GLY A 109 3.30 13.93 -22.74
N THR A 110 2.43 12.93 -22.88
CA THR A 110 0.97 13.10 -22.91
C THR A 110 0.48 13.84 -21.64
N ASP A 111 -0.30 14.93 -21.80
CA ASP A 111 -0.86 15.70 -20.68
C ASP A 111 -2.11 15.02 -20.08
N PHE A 112 -1.91 13.93 -19.35
CA PHE A 112 -3.01 13.24 -18.68
C PHE A 112 -3.83 14.11 -17.73
N PRO A 113 -3.25 15.01 -16.92
CA PRO A 113 -4.03 15.96 -16.15
C PRO A 113 -4.92 16.87 -16.99
N GLY A 114 -4.43 17.30 -18.16
CA GLY A 114 -5.22 18.08 -19.13
C GLY A 114 -6.38 17.29 -19.70
N LEU A 115 -6.13 16.05 -20.14
CA LEU A 115 -7.14 15.13 -20.66
C LEU A 115 -8.21 14.79 -19.61
N ALA A 116 -7.83 14.55 -18.36
CA ALA A 116 -8.78 14.29 -17.28
C ALA A 116 -9.70 15.51 -17.01
N ARG A 117 -9.15 16.73 -17.07
CA ARG A 117 -9.97 17.95 -16.94
C ARG A 117 -10.95 18.09 -18.11
N ALA A 118 -10.52 17.81 -19.35
CA ALA A 118 -11.38 17.84 -20.52
C ALA A 118 -12.55 16.83 -20.37
N LEU A 119 -12.24 15.58 -20.04
CA LEU A 119 -13.27 14.56 -19.79
C LEU A 119 -14.27 14.97 -18.72
N THR A 120 -13.80 15.57 -17.60
CA THR A 120 -14.72 16.05 -16.56
C THR A 120 -15.68 17.10 -17.09
N VAL A 121 -15.22 18.02 -17.95
CA VAL A 121 -16.06 19.08 -18.54
C VAL A 121 -17.05 18.52 -19.55
N GLU A 122 -16.60 17.60 -20.41
CA GLU A 122 -17.37 17.09 -21.53
C GLU A 122 -18.41 16.03 -21.11
N THR A 123 -18.03 15.15 -20.20
CA THR A 123 -18.91 14.07 -19.72
C THR A 123 -19.73 14.43 -18.48
N GLY A 124 -19.29 15.44 -17.71
CA GLY A 124 -19.86 15.74 -16.39
C GLY A 124 -19.49 14.69 -15.31
N ILE A 125 -18.69 13.69 -15.65
CA ILE A 125 -18.22 12.63 -14.73
C ILE A 125 -16.88 13.06 -14.16
N PRO A 126 -16.66 12.97 -12.83
CA PRO A 126 -15.35 13.28 -12.24
C PRO A 126 -14.24 12.42 -12.88
N ALA A 127 -13.23 13.07 -13.45
CA ALA A 127 -12.10 12.38 -14.04
C ALA A 127 -10.78 12.85 -13.41
N PHE A 128 -9.85 11.93 -13.21
CA PHE A 128 -8.51 12.20 -12.69
C PHE A 128 -7.47 11.33 -13.38
N SER A 129 -6.21 11.72 -13.30
CA SER A 129 -5.09 10.94 -13.79
C SER A 129 -4.21 10.46 -12.65
N VAL A 130 -3.72 9.22 -12.77
CA VAL A 130 -2.69 8.68 -11.88
C VAL A 130 -1.37 8.69 -12.65
N PRO A 131 -0.31 9.34 -12.14
CA PRO A 131 0.95 9.53 -12.85
C PRO A 131 1.79 8.25 -12.85
N THR A 132 1.33 7.25 -13.57
CA THR A 132 2.04 5.99 -13.82
C THR A 132 2.94 6.08 -15.05
N SER A 133 3.88 5.17 -15.16
CA SER A 133 4.81 5.10 -16.30
C SER A 133 5.14 3.67 -16.71
N GLY A 134 4.62 2.68 -15.99
CA GLY A 134 5.02 1.28 -16.15
C GLY A 134 6.43 0.99 -15.64
N MET A 135 7.09 1.94 -14.96
CA MET A 135 8.48 1.83 -14.50
C MET A 135 8.60 1.62 -12.99
N HIS A 136 7.50 1.81 -12.26
CA HIS A 136 7.40 1.58 -10.82
C HIS A 136 6.68 0.27 -10.52
N ASP A 137 6.80 -0.21 -9.27
CA ASP A 137 6.03 -1.35 -8.81
C ASP A 137 4.56 -0.98 -8.50
N TYR A 138 3.73 -2.00 -8.23
CA TYR A 138 2.30 -1.84 -8.00
C TYR A 138 1.95 -0.92 -6.82
N VAL A 139 2.82 -0.85 -5.79
CA VAL A 139 2.57 -0.03 -4.60
C VAL A 139 2.42 1.43 -4.98
N TYR A 140 3.31 1.91 -5.87
CA TYR A 140 3.28 3.28 -6.35
C TYR A 140 1.94 3.63 -7.02
N GLY A 141 1.53 2.83 -8.01
CA GLY A 141 0.29 3.11 -8.75
C GLY A 141 -0.97 2.95 -7.88
N ALA A 142 -1.06 1.86 -7.14
CA ALA A 142 -2.20 1.59 -6.27
C ALA A 142 -2.35 2.65 -5.17
N GLY A 143 -1.24 3.04 -4.54
CA GLY A 143 -1.25 4.05 -3.48
C GLY A 143 -1.68 5.43 -3.97
N LEU A 144 -1.18 5.87 -5.12
CA LEU A 144 -1.61 7.13 -5.73
C LEU A 144 -3.08 7.08 -6.16
N ALA A 145 -3.55 5.97 -6.73
CA ALA A 145 -4.96 5.81 -7.10
C ALA A 145 -5.88 5.95 -5.88
N LEU A 146 -5.56 5.29 -4.76
CA LEU A 146 -6.33 5.43 -3.52
C LEU A 146 -6.24 6.84 -2.94
N SER A 147 -5.12 7.55 -3.11
CA SER A 147 -5.02 8.95 -2.69
C SER A 147 -5.95 9.87 -3.49
N GLU A 148 -6.12 9.63 -4.80
CA GLU A 148 -7.08 10.38 -5.63
C GLU A 148 -8.53 10.08 -5.18
N ILE A 149 -8.87 8.82 -4.88
CA ILE A 149 -10.18 8.49 -4.28
C ILE A 149 -10.38 9.25 -2.97
N ALA A 150 -9.38 9.30 -2.09
CA ALA A 150 -9.47 10.06 -0.84
C ALA A 150 -9.70 11.57 -1.06
N LYS A 151 -9.07 12.15 -2.07
CA LYS A 151 -9.23 13.57 -2.41
C LYS A 151 -10.63 13.88 -2.94
N TYR A 152 -11.12 13.11 -3.89
CA TYR A 152 -12.32 13.44 -4.66
C TYR A 152 -13.61 12.89 -4.06
N PHE A 153 -13.58 11.73 -3.41
CA PHE A 153 -14.79 10.98 -3.07
C PHE A 153 -15.07 10.80 -1.59
N THR A 154 -14.18 11.23 -0.70
CA THR A 154 -14.52 11.30 0.73
C THR A 154 -15.26 12.60 1.03
N GLY A 155 -16.19 12.59 1.97
CA GLY A 155 -17.08 13.71 2.30
C GLY A 155 -16.36 15.02 2.62
N ASP A 156 -17.15 16.08 2.69
CA ASP A 156 -16.64 17.41 3.05
C ASP A 156 -16.63 17.55 4.59
N PRO A 157 -15.46 17.78 5.21
CA PRO A 157 -15.37 17.92 6.67
C PRO A 157 -16.30 18.97 7.27
N GLU A 158 -16.61 20.04 6.52
CA GLU A 158 -17.50 21.09 7.00
C GLU A 158 -18.97 20.69 6.97
N LYS A 159 -19.40 19.91 5.96
CA LYS A 159 -20.77 19.41 5.86
C LYS A 159 -21.05 18.29 6.85
N GLU A 160 -20.13 17.39 7.08
CA GLU A 160 -20.27 16.30 8.04
C GLU A 160 -20.33 16.84 9.48
N ARG A 161 -19.56 17.88 9.80
CA ARG A 161 -19.64 18.57 11.10
C ARG A 161 -21.00 19.22 11.36
N MET A 162 -21.65 19.80 10.34
CA MET A 162 -22.97 20.40 10.47
C MET A 162 -24.08 19.36 10.71
N CYS A 163 -23.96 18.15 10.16
CA CYS A 163 -24.93 17.07 10.40
C CYS A 163 -24.88 16.51 11.82
N THR A 164 -23.74 16.57 12.48
CA THR A 164 -23.57 16.14 13.88
C THR A 164 -24.05 17.20 14.90
N GLU A 165 -24.21 18.46 14.48
CA GLU A 165 -24.67 19.54 15.34
C GLU A 165 -26.22 19.68 15.41
N THR A 166 -26.96 19.03 14.53
CA THR A 166 -28.43 19.01 14.56
C THR A 166 -28.97 17.88 15.42
N GLY A 167 -28.82 18.04 16.71
CA GLY A 167 -29.81 17.58 17.70
C GLY A 167 -29.76 16.13 18.15
N ALA A 168 -29.05 15.90 19.21
CA ALA A 168 -29.56 15.25 20.41
C ALA A 168 -28.54 15.53 21.50
N GLU A 169 -28.97 16.21 22.55
CA GLU A 169 -28.22 16.21 23.82
C GLU A 169 -27.92 14.75 24.19
N PRO A 170 -26.69 14.41 24.62
CA PRO A 170 -26.39 13.06 25.06
C PRO A 170 -27.23 12.81 26.33
N SER A 171 -28.40 12.21 26.14
CA SER A 171 -29.12 11.62 27.27
C SER A 171 -28.19 10.60 27.93
N GLU A 172 -28.09 10.62 29.23
CA GLU A 172 -27.33 9.73 30.12
C GLU A 172 -27.78 8.25 30.02
N ILE A 173 -28.15 7.77 28.82
CA ILE A 173 -28.63 6.41 28.60
C ILE A 173 -27.48 5.60 28.00
N SER A 174 -26.96 4.74 28.88
CA SER A 174 -26.05 3.61 28.61
C SER A 174 -24.65 3.96 28.11
N LYS A 175 -23.69 3.80 29.00
CA LYS A 175 -22.30 3.43 28.70
C LYS A 175 -22.22 2.00 28.13
N GLU A 176 -23.10 1.63 27.20
CA GLU A 176 -22.84 0.53 26.30
C GLU A 176 -21.62 0.93 25.47
N LYS A 177 -20.60 0.07 25.45
CA LYS A 177 -19.34 0.28 24.74
C LYS A 177 -19.64 0.73 23.31
N ARG A 178 -19.55 2.05 23.05
CA ARG A 178 -19.64 2.59 21.68
C ARG A 178 -18.56 1.91 20.86
N LYS A 179 -18.94 1.20 19.79
CA LYS A 179 -17.97 0.62 18.88
C LYS A 179 -17.15 1.75 18.27
N ARG A 180 -15.84 1.60 18.30
CA ARG A 180 -14.92 2.56 17.71
C ARG A 180 -14.81 2.30 16.23
N LYS A 181 -14.90 3.35 15.41
CA LYS A 181 -14.89 3.28 13.94
C LYS A 181 -13.47 3.32 13.40
N LEU A 182 -13.17 2.38 12.50
CA LEU A 182 -11.86 2.16 11.90
C LEU A 182 -11.96 2.03 10.39
N ASN A 183 -11.08 2.68 9.62
CA ASN A 183 -10.86 2.37 8.21
C ASN A 183 -9.66 1.44 8.04
N LEU A 184 -9.76 0.46 7.15
CA LEU A 184 -8.65 -0.37 6.69
C LEU A 184 -8.14 0.13 5.34
N LEU A 185 -6.90 0.59 5.29
CA LEU A 185 -6.31 1.19 4.10
C LEU A 185 -5.23 0.30 3.49
N GLY A 186 -5.23 0.19 2.16
CA GLY A 186 -4.26 -0.60 1.41
C GLY A 186 -4.59 -2.08 1.29
N VAL A 187 -5.87 -2.44 1.37
CA VAL A 187 -6.34 -3.82 1.27
C VAL A 187 -6.45 -4.21 -0.20
N THR A 188 -5.34 -4.42 -0.89
CA THR A 188 -5.33 -4.88 -2.28
C THR A 188 -5.34 -6.40 -2.38
N PRO A 189 -5.95 -6.99 -3.41
CA PRO A 189 -5.80 -8.42 -3.66
C PRO A 189 -4.36 -8.81 -4.01
N LEU A 190 -3.56 -7.84 -4.46
CA LEU A 190 -2.14 -8.02 -4.75
C LEU A 190 -1.34 -8.40 -3.49
N ASP A 191 -1.71 -7.82 -2.33
CA ASP A 191 -1.10 -8.10 -1.02
C ASP A 191 -1.82 -9.21 -0.25
N PHE A 192 -3.16 -9.18 -0.25
CA PHE A 192 -3.96 -10.02 0.66
C PHE A 192 -4.66 -11.19 -0.02
N GLY A 193 -4.56 -11.29 -1.35
CA GLY A 193 -5.20 -12.37 -2.10
C GLY A 193 -6.74 -12.28 -2.07
N PRO A 194 -7.46 -13.42 -1.98
CA PRO A 194 -8.92 -13.44 -2.13
C PRO A 194 -9.66 -12.88 -0.90
N GLN A 195 -10.88 -12.36 -1.14
CA GLN A 195 -11.77 -11.71 -0.16
C GLN A 195 -11.83 -12.39 1.23
N PRO A 196 -11.94 -13.73 1.36
CA PRO A 196 -11.98 -14.34 2.67
C PRO A 196 -10.73 -14.15 3.57
N MET A 197 -9.58 -13.75 3.00
CA MET A 197 -8.40 -13.36 3.79
C MET A 197 -8.64 -12.00 4.46
N VAL A 198 -9.23 -11.08 3.71
CA VAL A 198 -9.64 -9.75 4.21
C VAL A 198 -10.73 -9.90 5.27
N ASP A 199 -11.73 -10.74 5.03
CA ASP A 199 -12.79 -11.01 6.01
C ASP A 199 -12.23 -11.61 7.33
N ALA A 200 -11.19 -12.42 7.23
CA ALA A 200 -10.51 -12.94 8.43
C ALA A 200 -9.80 -11.83 9.21
N MET A 201 -9.16 -10.89 8.51
CA MET A 201 -8.52 -9.72 9.11
C MET A 201 -9.56 -8.80 9.77
N LYS A 202 -10.68 -8.50 9.10
CA LYS A 202 -11.80 -7.73 9.68
C LYS A 202 -12.31 -8.39 10.96
N ARG A 203 -12.62 -9.70 10.92
CA ARG A 203 -13.10 -10.45 12.12
C ARG A 203 -12.12 -10.41 13.29
N ARG A 204 -10.81 -10.38 13.05
CA ARG A 204 -9.82 -10.25 14.14
C ARG A 204 -9.99 -8.92 14.86
N LEU A 205 -10.08 -7.80 14.14
CA LEU A 205 -10.26 -6.47 14.71
C LEU A 205 -11.65 -6.30 15.38
N GLU A 206 -12.69 -6.86 14.80
CA GLU A 206 -14.06 -6.86 15.36
C GLU A 206 -14.13 -7.54 16.74
N LYS A 207 -13.32 -8.57 16.98
CA LYS A 207 -13.23 -9.24 18.30
C LYS A 207 -12.74 -8.29 19.40
N TYR A 208 -11.96 -7.27 19.05
CA TYR A 208 -11.52 -6.23 19.97
C TYR A 208 -12.49 -5.05 20.09
N GLY A 209 -13.65 -5.14 19.44
CA GLY A 209 -14.70 -4.14 19.51
C GLY A 209 -14.59 -3.01 18.48
N TRP A 210 -13.73 -3.17 17.47
CA TRP A 210 -13.66 -2.24 16.36
C TRP A 210 -14.79 -2.47 15.38
N GLU A 211 -15.38 -1.40 14.85
CA GLU A 211 -16.30 -1.38 13.72
C GLU A 211 -15.53 -0.94 12.48
N ILE A 212 -15.43 -1.83 11.49
CA ILE A 212 -14.77 -1.50 10.23
C ILE A 212 -15.74 -0.67 9.39
N LEU A 213 -15.46 0.62 9.28
CA LEU A 213 -16.28 1.57 8.53
C LEU A 213 -16.08 1.43 7.03
N SER A 214 -14.82 1.32 6.60
CA SER A 214 -14.48 1.12 5.20
C SER A 214 -13.19 0.31 5.02
N THR A 215 -13.14 -0.41 3.90
CA THR A 215 -12.00 -1.26 3.49
C THR A 215 -11.56 -0.81 2.09
N TRP A 216 -10.33 -0.30 1.98
CA TRP A 216 -9.87 0.39 0.77
C TRP A 216 -9.11 -0.53 -0.16
N ALA A 217 -9.62 -0.63 -1.36
CA ALA A 217 -9.28 -1.35 -2.56
C ALA A 217 -10.04 -2.68 -2.76
N MET A 218 -10.51 -3.36 -1.73
CA MET A 218 -11.24 -4.61 -1.90
C MET A 218 -12.30 -4.80 -0.81
N GLY A 219 -13.53 -5.11 -1.23
CA GLY A 219 -14.61 -5.53 -0.35
C GLY A 219 -15.62 -4.45 0.02
N ASP A 220 -15.42 -3.19 -0.38
CA ASP A 220 -16.36 -2.09 -0.13
C ASP A 220 -16.57 -1.24 -1.40
N THR A 221 -17.68 -0.51 -1.43
CA THR A 221 -18.06 0.35 -2.55
C THR A 221 -17.53 1.77 -2.40
N LEU A 222 -17.61 2.57 -3.47
CA LEU A 222 -17.24 3.99 -3.42
C LEU A 222 -18.08 4.78 -2.40
N GLU A 223 -19.37 4.40 -2.22
CA GLU A 223 -20.23 4.98 -1.21
C GLU A 223 -19.72 4.72 0.21
N ASP A 224 -19.30 3.48 0.50
CA ASP A 224 -18.72 3.14 1.81
C ASP A 224 -17.46 3.97 2.08
N LEU A 225 -16.59 4.13 1.05
CA LEU A 225 -15.39 4.94 1.16
C LEU A 225 -15.69 6.43 1.36
N SER A 226 -16.83 6.93 0.89
CA SER A 226 -17.21 8.34 1.06
C SER A 226 -17.38 8.73 2.52
N HIS A 227 -17.71 7.77 3.39
CA HIS A 227 -17.87 7.95 4.83
C HIS A 227 -16.56 7.83 5.63
N ALA A 228 -15.41 7.68 4.96
CA ALA A 228 -14.13 7.47 5.63
C ALA A 228 -13.75 8.56 6.66
N GLY A 229 -14.27 9.78 6.50
CA GLY A 229 -14.09 10.88 7.44
C GLY A 229 -14.70 10.66 8.82
N GLU A 230 -15.64 9.71 8.96
CA GLU A 230 -16.28 9.37 10.25
C GLU A 230 -15.41 8.44 11.12
N ALA A 231 -14.33 7.91 10.62
CA ALA A 231 -13.44 7.03 11.38
C ALA A 231 -12.65 7.80 12.45
N GLU A 232 -12.41 7.16 13.57
CA GLU A 232 -11.62 7.68 14.68
C GLU A 232 -10.13 7.48 14.48
N VAL A 233 -9.77 6.44 13.71
CA VAL A 233 -8.40 6.09 13.36
C VAL A 233 -8.37 5.33 12.02
N ASN A 234 -7.26 5.41 11.30
CA ASN A 234 -7.02 4.62 10.09
C ASN A 234 -5.94 3.58 10.39
N LEU A 235 -6.14 2.33 9.96
CA LEU A 235 -5.11 1.29 9.98
C LEU A 235 -4.63 1.02 8.56
N VAL A 236 -3.38 1.32 8.30
CA VAL A 236 -2.68 1.04 7.05
C VAL A 236 -2.10 -0.37 7.13
N VAL A 237 -2.68 -1.31 6.38
CA VAL A 237 -2.32 -2.73 6.46
C VAL A 237 -1.28 -3.17 5.42
N SER A 238 -1.03 -2.35 4.40
CA SER A 238 0.10 -2.46 3.47
C SER A 238 0.56 -1.07 3.04
N SER A 239 1.77 -0.94 2.53
CA SER A 239 2.34 0.34 2.09
C SER A 239 1.49 1.08 1.06
N VAL A 240 0.65 0.35 0.30
CA VAL A 240 -0.34 0.92 -0.63
C VAL A 240 -1.30 1.91 0.07
N GLY A 241 -1.63 1.71 1.34
CA GLY A 241 -2.57 2.56 2.07
C GLY A 241 -2.01 3.90 2.54
N ILE A 242 -0.68 4.10 2.52
CA ILE A 242 -0.02 5.28 3.10
C ILE A 242 -0.45 6.59 2.44
N PRO A 243 -0.51 6.71 1.11
CA PRO A 243 -0.94 7.96 0.46
C PRO A 243 -2.37 8.36 0.83
N ALA A 244 -3.31 7.42 0.81
CA ALA A 244 -4.69 7.68 1.22
C ALA A 244 -4.78 8.08 2.70
N ALA A 245 -4.01 7.42 3.59
CA ALA A 245 -3.96 7.78 5.02
C ALA A 245 -3.47 9.20 5.26
N ASN A 246 -2.45 9.65 4.51
CA ASN A 246 -1.96 11.02 4.60
C ASN A 246 -3.00 12.03 4.11
N VAL A 247 -3.71 11.76 3.01
CA VAL A 247 -4.80 12.60 2.52
C VAL A 247 -5.94 12.69 3.56
N LEU A 248 -6.38 11.56 4.12
CA LEU A 248 -7.42 11.55 5.15
C LEU A 248 -7.00 12.29 6.42
N ARG A 249 -5.73 12.17 6.82
CA ARG A 249 -5.18 12.93 7.94
C ARG A 249 -5.18 14.44 7.66
N GLU A 250 -4.78 14.86 6.47
CA GLU A 250 -4.82 16.27 6.09
C GLU A 250 -6.24 16.81 6.01
N LYS A 251 -7.17 16.02 5.46
CA LYS A 251 -8.55 16.42 5.23
C LYS A 251 -9.40 16.43 6.50
N PHE A 252 -9.29 15.40 7.32
CA PHE A 252 -10.16 15.19 8.49
C PHE A 252 -9.44 15.28 9.84
N GLY A 253 -8.10 15.24 9.82
CA GLY A 253 -7.30 15.17 11.05
C GLY A 253 -7.23 13.76 11.64
N THR A 254 -7.81 12.75 10.98
CA THR A 254 -7.85 11.36 11.47
C THR A 254 -6.44 10.79 11.54
N PRO A 255 -5.96 10.34 12.71
CA PRO A 255 -4.65 9.72 12.83
C PRO A 255 -4.61 8.38 12.11
N PHE A 256 -3.39 7.94 11.75
CA PHE A 256 -3.23 6.60 11.21
C PHE A 256 -2.04 5.86 11.84
N LEU A 257 -2.16 4.54 11.86
CA LEU A 257 -1.12 3.62 12.26
C LEU A 257 -0.85 2.63 11.14
N VAL A 258 0.38 2.12 11.08
CA VAL A 258 0.86 1.21 10.03
C VAL A 258 1.20 -0.14 10.65
N GLY A 259 0.50 -1.18 10.22
CA GLY A 259 0.71 -2.55 10.69
C GLY A 259 -0.41 -3.48 10.23
N THR A 260 -0.07 -4.73 9.98
CA THR A 260 -1.03 -5.76 9.56
C THR A 260 -1.44 -6.62 10.74
N PRO A 261 -2.74 -6.84 11.00
CA PRO A 261 -3.21 -7.68 12.10
C PRO A 261 -3.00 -9.17 11.79
N VAL A 262 -1.75 -9.60 11.95
CA VAL A 262 -1.34 -11.00 11.83
C VAL A 262 -1.53 -11.72 13.15
N GLU A 263 -1.68 -13.05 13.10
CA GLU A 263 -1.89 -13.89 14.30
C GLU A 263 -0.75 -13.72 15.33
N GLY A 264 -1.14 -13.34 16.54
CA GLY A 264 -0.22 -13.09 17.67
C GLY A 264 0.37 -11.69 17.70
N TYR A 265 -0.21 -10.74 16.94
CA TYR A 265 0.15 -9.32 16.97
C TYR A 265 -1.10 -8.41 17.09
N GLU A 266 -2.27 -9.02 17.21
CA GLU A 266 -3.55 -8.31 17.25
C GLU A 266 -3.72 -7.46 18.51
N ASP A 267 -3.25 -7.95 19.66
CA ASP A 267 -3.35 -7.23 20.95
C ASP A 267 -2.62 -5.89 20.88
N GLU A 268 -1.38 -5.90 20.37
CA GLU A 268 -0.55 -4.69 20.23
C GLU A 268 -1.17 -3.69 19.26
N ILE A 269 -1.72 -4.19 18.15
CA ILE A 269 -2.41 -3.33 17.17
C ILE A 269 -3.65 -2.70 17.83
N SER A 270 -4.47 -3.49 18.51
CA SER A 270 -5.68 -2.98 19.15
C SER A 270 -5.36 -1.94 20.23
N ASP A 271 -4.38 -2.20 21.10
CA ASP A 271 -3.96 -1.26 22.15
C ASP A 271 -3.46 0.06 21.55
N ALA A 272 -2.68 -0.01 20.48
CA ALA A 272 -2.17 1.17 19.79
C ALA A 272 -3.29 1.98 19.11
N LEU A 273 -4.23 1.30 18.46
CA LEU A 273 -5.39 1.92 17.84
C LEU A 273 -6.27 2.62 18.90
N GLU A 274 -6.47 1.98 20.06
CA GLU A 274 -7.21 2.59 21.17
C GLU A 274 -6.57 3.88 21.68
N LYS A 275 -5.27 3.87 21.81
CA LYS A 275 -4.50 5.05 22.22
C LYS A 275 -4.58 6.18 21.20
N ALA A 276 -4.44 5.85 19.90
CA ALA A 276 -4.53 6.83 18.82
C ALA A 276 -5.92 7.46 18.72
N ALA A 277 -6.98 6.65 18.81
CA ALA A 277 -8.36 7.12 18.81
C ALA A 277 -8.66 8.00 20.04
N GLY A 278 -8.16 7.64 21.23
CA GLY A 278 -8.30 8.46 22.44
C GLY A 278 -7.67 9.85 22.29
N SER A 279 -6.45 9.92 21.78
CA SER A 279 -5.75 11.19 21.51
C SER A 279 -6.46 12.05 20.45
N PHE A 280 -7.10 11.43 19.48
CA PHE A 280 -7.90 12.13 18.46
C PHE A 280 -9.11 12.83 19.07
N TYR A 281 -9.84 12.18 19.99
CA TYR A 281 -10.98 12.78 20.70
C TYR A 281 -10.57 13.97 21.55
N GLU A 282 -9.50 13.84 22.32
CA GLU A 282 -9.00 14.95 23.16
C GLU A 282 -8.64 16.17 22.29
N ALA A 283 -7.98 15.97 21.17
CA ALA A 283 -7.63 17.02 20.23
C ALA A 283 -8.87 17.63 19.54
N PHE A 284 -9.89 16.82 19.27
CA PHE A 284 -11.14 17.26 18.65
C PHE A 284 -11.97 18.12 19.62
N GLU A 285 -12.13 17.70 20.87
CA GLU A 285 -12.84 18.47 21.90
C GLU A 285 -12.14 19.80 22.18
N TYR A 286 -10.79 19.78 22.28
CA TYR A 286 -10.02 21.02 22.47
C TYR A 286 -10.26 22.03 21.33
N LYS A 287 -10.30 21.59 20.07
CA LYS A 287 -10.58 22.45 18.91
C LYS A 287 -12.01 22.98 18.90
N LYS A 288 -12.97 22.20 19.39
CA LYS A 288 -14.38 22.60 19.52
C LYS A 288 -14.53 23.74 20.55
N GLU A 289 -13.79 23.67 21.64
CA GLU A 289 -13.77 24.71 22.68
C GLU A 289 -12.96 25.96 22.27
N ASN A 290 -12.00 25.83 21.34
CA ASN A 290 -11.09 26.89 20.89
C ASN A 290 -11.12 27.10 19.35
N PRO A 291 -12.22 27.59 18.76
CA PRO A 291 -12.42 27.67 17.32
C PRO A 291 -11.54 28.68 16.59
N ALA A 292 -10.76 29.51 17.28
CA ALA A 292 -9.93 30.56 16.70
C ALA A 292 -8.62 30.05 16.05
N GLU A 293 -8.22 28.79 16.27
CA GLU A 293 -7.02 28.16 15.67
C GLU A 293 -7.33 27.39 14.37
N LYS A 294 -8.07 28.01 13.46
CA LYS A 294 -8.29 27.45 12.12
C LYS A 294 -7.05 27.65 11.24
N ASN A 295 -6.12 26.74 11.31
CA ASN A 295 -5.12 26.56 10.25
C ASN A 295 -5.77 25.80 9.10
N GLY A 296 -6.12 26.50 8.04
CA GLY A 296 -6.49 25.88 6.76
C GLY A 296 -5.29 25.10 6.22
N THR A 297 -5.29 23.80 6.40
CA THR A 297 -4.26 22.92 5.87
C THR A 297 -4.50 22.81 4.36
N GLN A 298 -3.62 23.41 3.55
CA GLN A 298 -3.62 23.12 2.11
C GLN A 298 -3.10 21.69 1.94
N ILE A 299 -3.87 20.86 1.23
CA ILE A 299 -3.43 19.52 0.85
C ILE A 299 -2.11 19.66 0.10
N SER A 300 -1.06 19.06 0.62
CA SER A 300 0.28 19.12 0.01
C SER A 300 0.22 18.57 -1.41
N GLY A 301 0.59 19.40 -2.40
CA GLY A 301 0.63 19.00 -3.80
C GLY A 301 1.87 18.17 -4.17
N ARG A 302 2.77 17.87 -3.23
CA ARG A 302 4.01 17.12 -3.50
C ARG A 302 3.79 15.63 -3.28
N GLN A 303 3.94 14.85 -4.35
CA GLN A 303 3.79 13.39 -4.30
C GLN A 303 4.67 12.71 -3.23
N GLU A 304 5.91 13.19 -3.05
CA GLU A 304 6.84 12.64 -2.05
C GLU A 304 6.31 12.75 -0.61
N GLU A 305 5.49 13.75 -0.31
CA GLU A 305 4.92 13.92 1.02
C GLU A 305 3.80 12.93 1.32
N LEU A 306 3.15 12.39 0.29
CA LEU A 306 2.09 11.39 0.44
C LEU A 306 2.61 10.05 1.00
N TRP A 307 3.91 9.76 0.86
CA TRP A 307 4.52 8.51 1.32
C TRP A 307 5.18 8.61 2.69
N LYS A 308 5.18 9.79 3.31
CA LYS A 308 5.86 10.00 4.59
C LYS A 308 5.13 9.30 5.73
N VAL A 309 5.89 8.55 6.51
CA VAL A 309 5.49 7.96 7.78
C VAL A 309 6.50 8.35 8.86
N THR A 310 6.04 8.43 10.10
CA THR A 310 6.92 8.65 11.25
C THR A 310 7.10 7.33 12.03
N PRO A 311 8.22 7.11 12.71
CA PRO A 311 8.47 5.85 13.42
C PRO A 311 7.42 5.51 14.48
N ASP A 312 6.76 6.50 15.07
CA ASP A 312 5.67 6.33 16.03
C ASP A 312 4.36 5.86 15.39
N GLN A 313 4.19 6.03 14.09
CA GLN A 313 3.05 5.52 13.33
C GLN A 313 3.21 4.05 12.96
N VAL A 314 4.44 3.54 12.83
CA VAL A 314 4.74 2.19 12.38
C VAL A 314 4.86 1.25 13.57
N LEU A 315 3.84 0.42 13.79
CA LEU A 315 3.67 -0.37 15.02
C LEU A 315 4.82 -1.35 15.28
N TYR A 316 5.28 -2.04 14.26
CA TYR A 316 6.37 -3.02 14.38
C TYR A 316 7.77 -2.41 14.51
N LEU A 317 7.90 -1.08 14.43
CA LEU A 317 9.14 -0.36 14.80
C LEU A 317 9.22 -0.02 16.29
N GLN A 318 8.09 0.00 16.98
CA GLN A 318 8.00 0.34 18.40
C GLN A 318 8.45 -0.86 19.25
N LYS A 319 9.74 -0.96 19.57
CA LYS A 319 10.20 -1.93 20.56
C LYS A 319 9.71 -1.52 21.94
N LYS A 320 9.13 -2.46 22.69
CA LYS A 320 9.10 -2.37 24.14
C LYS A 320 10.55 -2.49 24.61
N ASP A 321 11.24 -1.35 24.81
CA ASP A 321 12.54 -1.31 25.43
C ASP A 321 12.42 -1.75 26.90
N SER A 322 12.61 -3.05 27.13
CA SER A 322 13.18 -3.53 28.37
C SER A 322 14.66 -3.82 28.10
N GLN A 323 15.52 -2.86 28.47
CA GLN A 323 16.98 -2.89 28.42
C GLN A 323 17.65 -2.55 27.07
N SER A 324 17.89 -1.28 26.85
CA SER A 324 19.22 -0.71 26.50
C SER A 324 19.12 0.80 26.28
N SER A 325 19.24 1.55 27.37
CA SER A 325 19.67 2.94 27.34
C SER A 325 21.15 2.99 26.94
N GLU A 326 21.47 4.07 26.18
CA GLU A 326 22.78 4.65 25.96
C GLU A 326 23.68 4.01 24.90
N LEU A 327 23.68 4.68 23.75
CA LEU A 327 24.90 5.11 23.07
C LEU A 327 24.57 6.29 22.16
N ILE A 328 24.55 7.49 22.78
CA ILE A 328 24.66 8.76 22.09
C ILE A 328 26.15 8.89 21.66
N CYS A 329 26.40 8.82 20.37
CA CYS A 329 27.70 9.20 19.83
C CYS A 329 27.73 10.71 19.61
N SER A 330 28.46 11.40 20.49
CA SER A 330 29.01 12.73 20.25
C SER A 330 30.18 12.64 19.27
N GLY A 331 30.27 13.61 18.40
CA GLY A 331 31.09 13.73 17.21
C GLY A 331 32.60 13.51 17.32
N ASP A 332 33.16 13.49 16.11
CA ASP A 332 34.59 13.50 15.71
C ASP A 332 35.30 12.15 15.66
N ASP A 333 35.40 11.59 14.43
CA ASP A 333 36.65 11.16 13.76
C ASP A 333 36.34 10.26 12.56
N LEU A 334 36.57 10.76 11.35
CA LEU A 334 36.38 10.04 10.08
C LEU A 334 37.28 8.81 9.87
N GLU A 335 38.38 8.67 10.59
CA GLU A 335 39.23 7.47 10.55
C GLU A 335 38.73 6.29 11.42
N THR A 336 37.78 6.55 12.32
CA THR A 336 37.17 5.53 13.17
C THR A 336 36.00 4.84 12.46
N ILE A 337 35.43 5.46 11.44
CA ILE A 337 34.28 4.96 10.72
C ILE A 337 34.59 3.68 9.93
N ASP A 338 35.76 3.61 9.27
CA ASP A 338 36.16 2.45 8.46
C ASP A 338 36.48 1.20 9.30
N LYS A 339 36.97 1.39 10.53
CA LYS A 339 37.18 0.31 11.52
C LYS A 339 35.88 -0.11 12.22
N THR A 340 34.90 0.78 12.28
CA THR A 340 33.58 0.52 12.90
C THR A 340 32.66 -0.22 11.92
N ILE A 341 32.76 0.03 10.61
CA ILE A 341 32.01 -0.69 9.58
C ILE A 341 32.43 -2.17 9.57
N ASN A 342 33.70 -2.48 9.62
CA ASN A 342 34.19 -3.87 9.69
C ASN A 342 33.92 -4.56 11.05
N ARG A 343 33.57 -3.81 12.10
CA ARG A 343 33.07 -4.35 13.38
C ARG A 343 31.55 -4.48 13.42
N ALA A 344 30.82 -3.69 12.62
CA ALA A 344 29.36 -3.73 12.57
C ALA A 344 28.83 -5.06 12.00
N ASP A 345 29.53 -5.65 11.03
CA ASP A 345 29.20 -6.99 10.49
C ASP A 345 29.34 -8.10 11.54
N SER A 346 30.16 -7.88 12.60
CA SER A 346 30.28 -8.82 13.72
C SER A 346 29.27 -8.55 14.87
N LEU A 347 28.54 -7.45 14.83
CA LEU A 347 27.57 -7.04 15.86
C LEU A 347 26.14 -7.50 15.59
N PHE A 348 25.82 -7.92 14.36
CA PHE A 348 24.51 -8.49 14.04
C PHE A 348 24.65 -10.00 13.87
N PRO A 349 24.17 -10.81 14.82
CA PRO A 349 24.16 -12.26 14.65
C PRO A 349 23.30 -12.62 13.45
N VAL A 350 23.75 -13.63 12.68
CA VAL A 350 22.99 -14.19 11.53
C VAL A 350 21.53 -14.38 11.95
N PRO A 351 20.55 -13.87 11.19
CA PRO A 351 19.14 -14.02 11.52
C PRO A 351 18.76 -15.50 11.52
N ASP A 352 17.85 -15.88 12.41
CA ASP A 352 17.31 -17.24 12.44
C ASP A 352 16.36 -17.47 11.25
N ILE A 353 15.61 -16.42 10.88
CA ILE A 353 14.58 -16.44 9.83
C ILE A 353 14.74 -15.22 8.93
N THR A 354 14.69 -15.43 7.63
CA THR A 354 14.67 -14.39 6.62
C THR A 354 13.29 -14.36 5.95
N LEU A 355 12.63 -13.21 5.98
CA LEU A 355 11.38 -12.95 5.27
C LEU A 355 11.68 -12.16 4.00
N ILE A 356 10.96 -12.45 2.90
CA ILE A 356 11.03 -11.64 1.67
C ILE A 356 9.63 -11.20 1.31
N GLY A 357 9.38 -9.89 1.24
CA GLY A 357 8.06 -9.40 0.84
C GLY A 357 7.81 -7.94 1.15
N GLU A 358 6.53 -7.58 1.20
CA GLU A 358 6.01 -6.25 1.43
C GLU A 358 6.32 -5.79 2.88
N PRO A 359 6.81 -4.55 3.09
CA PRO A 359 7.40 -4.16 4.36
C PRO A 359 6.41 -4.13 5.53
N VAL A 360 5.14 -3.77 5.33
CA VAL A 360 4.18 -3.65 6.43
C VAL A 360 3.70 -5.03 6.88
N THR A 361 3.33 -5.89 5.93
CA THR A 361 2.86 -7.24 6.20
C THR A 361 3.97 -8.10 6.80
N MET A 362 5.16 -8.07 6.19
CA MET A 362 6.31 -8.85 6.66
C MET A 362 6.93 -8.28 7.92
N GLY A 363 6.92 -6.95 8.10
CA GLY A 363 7.36 -6.30 9.32
C GLY A 363 6.49 -6.67 10.52
N SER A 364 5.16 -6.70 10.33
CA SER A 364 4.21 -7.17 11.35
C SER A 364 4.39 -8.65 11.66
N LEU A 365 4.56 -9.48 10.63
CA LEU A 365 4.84 -10.93 10.80
C LEU A 365 6.15 -11.16 11.55
N ALA A 366 7.19 -10.40 11.22
CA ALA A 366 8.47 -10.48 11.90
C ALA A 366 8.34 -10.13 13.38
N ALA A 367 7.61 -9.05 13.72
CA ALA A 367 7.35 -8.68 15.11
C ALA A 367 6.60 -9.78 15.87
N ALA A 368 5.57 -10.37 15.25
CA ALA A 368 4.82 -11.49 15.83
C ALA A 368 5.72 -12.72 16.10
N ILE A 369 6.57 -13.09 15.15
CA ILE A 369 7.51 -14.21 15.30
C ILE A 369 8.53 -13.93 16.41
N GLU A 370 9.13 -12.75 16.41
CA GLU A 370 10.11 -12.35 17.43
C GLU A 370 9.50 -12.39 18.83
N GLN A 371 8.27 -11.90 18.97
CA GLN A 371 7.56 -11.89 20.26
C GLN A 371 7.18 -13.31 20.73
N LYS A 372 6.60 -14.12 19.84
CA LYS A 372 6.06 -15.45 20.17
C LYS A 372 7.15 -16.51 20.31
N CYS A 373 8.19 -16.44 19.48
CA CYS A 373 9.21 -17.48 19.38
C CYS A 373 10.57 -17.07 19.89
N GLY A 374 10.83 -15.78 20.16
CA GLY A 374 12.14 -15.27 20.56
C GLY A 374 13.21 -15.42 19.47
N LYS A 375 12.82 -15.61 18.21
CA LYS A 375 13.73 -15.81 17.07
C LYS A 375 14.05 -14.46 16.42
N LYS A 376 15.29 -14.28 15.97
CA LYS A 376 15.68 -13.07 15.23
C LYS A 376 15.23 -13.19 13.79
N VAL A 377 14.51 -12.19 13.33
CA VAL A 377 13.95 -12.13 11.98
C VAL A 377 14.52 -10.94 11.21
N GLN A 378 14.96 -11.17 9.99
CA GLN A 378 15.36 -10.14 9.03
C GLN A 378 14.36 -10.10 7.88
N LEU A 379 13.98 -8.90 7.47
CA LEU A 379 13.20 -8.67 6.26
C LEU A 379 14.12 -8.18 5.14
N LEU A 380 14.04 -8.83 3.98
CA LEU A 380 14.58 -8.36 2.71
C LEU A 380 13.41 -7.89 1.84
N CYS A 381 13.33 -6.59 1.62
CA CYS A 381 12.21 -5.99 0.89
C CYS A 381 12.59 -5.66 -0.55
N PRO A 382 11.93 -6.26 -1.56
CA PRO A 382 12.22 -5.99 -2.97
C PRO A 382 11.50 -4.74 -3.52
N LEU A 383 10.56 -4.14 -2.76
CA LEU A 383 9.72 -3.02 -3.19
C LEU A 383 10.44 -1.66 -3.12
N GLU A 384 9.94 -0.70 -3.90
CA GLU A 384 10.54 0.64 -4.00
C GLU A 384 10.24 1.53 -2.78
N ILE A 385 9.00 1.45 -2.27
CA ILE A 385 8.52 2.30 -1.17
C ILE A 385 8.83 1.64 0.17
N THR A 386 9.98 2.00 0.74
CA THR A 386 10.47 1.38 1.99
C THR A 386 10.93 2.40 3.04
N GLU A 387 11.00 3.69 2.71
CA GLU A 387 11.47 4.72 3.63
C GLU A 387 10.57 4.82 4.88
N GLY A 388 11.18 4.71 6.05
CA GLY A 388 10.46 4.73 7.33
C GLY A 388 9.69 3.45 7.68
N LEU A 389 9.74 2.41 6.84
CA LEU A 389 9.02 1.15 7.05
C LEU A 389 9.92 -0.01 7.48
N LEU A 390 11.23 0.08 7.28
CA LEU A 390 12.16 -1.00 7.60
C LEU A 390 12.69 -0.87 9.03
N ARG A 391 12.74 -2.00 9.75
CA ARG A 391 13.32 -2.10 11.09
C ARG A 391 14.84 -2.09 10.98
N ARG A 392 15.51 -1.80 12.11
CA ARG A 392 16.95 -1.90 12.16
C ARG A 392 17.41 -3.33 11.85
N GLY A 393 18.17 -3.51 10.78
CA GLY A 393 18.65 -4.81 10.30
C GLY A 393 17.85 -5.37 9.14
N ASP A 394 16.70 -4.79 8.79
CA ASP A 394 15.98 -5.07 7.55
C ASP A 394 16.64 -4.30 6.40
N GLU A 395 16.51 -4.79 5.17
CA GLU A 395 17.16 -4.20 4.00
C GLU A 395 16.21 -4.12 2.81
N ALA A 396 16.27 -2.99 2.09
CA ALA A 396 15.68 -2.87 0.77
C ALA A 396 16.66 -3.45 -0.27
N ILE A 397 16.22 -4.46 -1.03
CA ILE A 397 17.07 -5.18 -1.97
C ILE A 397 16.49 -5.06 -3.38
N ARG A 398 17.29 -4.52 -4.28
CA ARG A 398 16.91 -4.41 -5.70
C ARG A 398 17.71 -5.39 -6.54
N GLY A 399 16.98 -6.20 -7.32
CA GLY A 399 17.55 -7.12 -8.27
C GLY A 399 17.88 -8.51 -7.70
N GLU A 400 17.91 -9.48 -8.60
CA GLU A 400 18.09 -10.90 -8.29
C GLU A 400 19.46 -11.21 -7.68
N GLU A 401 20.53 -10.65 -8.26
CA GLU A 401 21.90 -10.93 -7.81
C GLU A 401 22.13 -10.47 -6.36
N ALA A 402 21.64 -9.28 -6.00
CA ALA A 402 21.76 -8.76 -4.65
C ALA A 402 20.95 -9.59 -3.66
N MET A 403 19.76 -10.03 -4.05
CA MET A 403 18.92 -10.91 -3.25
C MET A 403 19.60 -12.26 -3.03
N GLU A 404 20.11 -12.90 -4.09
CA GLU A 404 20.81 -14.18 -4.00
C GLU A 404 22.03 -14.11 -3.10
N GLU A 405 22.80 -13.02 -3.17
CA GLU A 405 23.97 -12.82 -2.31
C GLU A 405 23.58 -12.79 -0.81
N LYS A 406 22.52 -12.07 -0.48
CA LYS A 406 22.01 -11.99 0.90
C LYS A 406 21.46 -13.32 1.40
N LEU A 407 20.90 -14.13 0.52
CA LEU A 407 20.32 -15.43 0.89
C LEU A 407 21.36 -16.53 1.11
N LYS A 408 22.62 -16.38 0.70
CA LYS A 408 23.66 -17.42 0.81
C LYS A 408 23.84 -17.99 2.22
N THR A 409 23.61 -17.17 3.23
CA THR A 409 23.75 -17.57 4.66
C THR A 409 22.42 -17.82 5.36
N ALA A 410 21.30 -17.64 4.68
CA ALA A 410 19.98 -17.83 5.25
C ALA A 410 19.69 -19.30 5.56
N ARG A 411 19.10 -19.57 6.73
CA ARG A 411 18.79 -20.94 7.19
C ARG A 411 17.32 -21.27 7.00
N ILE A 412 16.43 -20.33 7.35
CA ILE A 412 14.99 -20.44 7.18
C ILE A 412 14.56 -19.25 6.36
N ILE A 413 13.88 -19.50 5.25
CA ILE A 413 13.39 -18.47 4.33
C ILE A 413 11.87 -18.62 4.20
N VAL A 414 11.16 -17.51 4.38
CA VAL A 414 9.71 -17.40 4.12
C VAL A 414 9.53 -16.39 3.01
N ALA A 415 9.05 -16.84 1.85
CA ALA A 415 8.94 -16.02 0.66
C ALA A 415 7.93 -16.57 -0.33
N ASP A 416 7.61 -15.76 -1.35
CA ASP A 416 6.89 -16.24 -2.53
C ASP A 416 7.68 -17.38 -3.20
N PRO A 417 7.00 -18.45 -3.68
CA PRO A 417 7.65 -19.59 -4.33
C PRO A 417 8.56 -19.22 -5.52
N LEU A 418 8.32 -18.05 -6.13
CA LEU A 418 9.15 -17.50 -7.19
C LEU A 418 10.62 -17.34 -6.78
N TYR A 419 10.91 -17.09 -5.50
CA TYR A 419 12.26 -16.91 -4.98
C TYR A 419 13.03 -18.21 -4.78
N ARG A 420 12.36 -19.36 -4.80
CA ARG A 420 12.98 -20.67 -4.54
C ARG A 420 14.23 -20.96 -5.38
N PRO A 421 14.26 -20.62 -6.71
CA PRO A 421 15.43 -20.89 -7.56
C PRO A 421 16.73 -20.21 -7.16
N ILE A 422 16.67 -19.12 -6.38
CA ILE A 422 17.85 -18.37 -5.92
C ILE A 422 18.17 -18.62 -4.43
N CYS A 423 17.41 -19.48 -3.77
CA CYS A 423 17.66 -19.85 -2.39
C CYS A 423 18.69 -21.00 -2.30
N PRO A 424 19.52 -21.03 -1.23
CA PRO A 424 20.43 -22.15 -0.98
C PRO A 424 19.68 -23.47 -0.79
N GLU A 425 20.17 -24.57 -1.35
CA GLU A 425 19.60 -25.90 -1.14
C GLU A 425 19.58 -26.34 0.31
N SER A 426 20.51 -25.81 1.12
CA SER A 426 20.61 -26.08 2.56
C SER A 426 19.58 -25.35 3.40
N ALA A 427 18.89 -24.34 2.85
CA ALA A 427 17.88 -23.57 3.57
C ALA A 427 16.51 -24.28 3.60
N THR A 428 15.84 -24.18 4.74
CA THR A 428 14.43 -24.58 4.83
C THR A 428 13.58 -23.45 4.26
N PHE A 429 12.83 -23.75 3.20
CA PHE A 429 11.99 -22.77 2.50
C PHE A 429 10.52 -23.00 2.80
N TYR A 430 9.87 -21.96 3.33
CA TYR A 430 8.42 -21.91 3.54
C TYR A 430 7.78 -21.03 2.48
N GLU A 431 6.82 -21.58 1.77
CA GLU A 431 6.10 -20.88 0.70
C GLU A 431 5.06 -19.93 1.31
N MET A 432 5.12 -18.67 0.91
CA MET A 432 4.14 -17.64 1.20
C MET A 432 3.81 -16.88 -0.08
N PRO A 433 2.89 -17.42 -0.90
CA PRO A 433 2.55 -16.83 -2.20
C PRO A 433 2.04 -15.40 -2.07
N HIS A 434 2.52 -14.52 -2.95
CA HIS A 434 2.16 -13.12 -3.01
C HIS A 434 1.76 -12.74 -4.44
N ILE A 435 0.53 -12.29 -4.64
CA ILE A 435 -0.03 -12.08 -5.98
C ILE A 435 0.77 -11.06 -6.79
N ALA A 436 1.18 -9.95 -6.17
CA ALA A 436 1.96 -8.93 -6.87
C ALA A 436 3.34 -9.42 -7.32
N PHE A 437 3.88 -10.49 -6.71
CA PHE A 437 5.21 -11.03 -7.06
C PHE A 437 5.14 -12.09 -8.14
N SER A 438 4.17 -12.98 -8.07
CA SER A 438 4.10 -14.15 -8.96
C SER A 438 2.78 -14.29 -9.73
N GLY A 439 1.90 -13.28 -9.66
CA GLY A 439 0.58 -13.35 -10.28
C GLY A 439 -0.26 -14.48 -9.70
N ARG A 440 -1.12 -15.08 -10.54
CA ARG A 440 -1.99 -16.19 -10.14
C ARG A 440 -1.36 -17.57 -10.18
N ILE A 441 -0.07 -17.68 -10.48
CA ILE A 441 0.62 -18.98 -10.69
C ILE A 441 0.48 -19.86 -9.43
N TYR A 442 0.62 -19.27 -8.25
CA TYR A 442 0.56 -19.98 -6.96
C TYR A 442 -0.76 -19.76 -6.19
N LEU A 443 -1.79 -19.24 -6.83
CA LEU A 443 -3.07 -18.94 -6.18
C LEU A 443 -3.69 -20.17 -5.47
N LYS A 444 -3.54 -21.35 -6.06
CA LYS A 444 -4.02 -22.61 -5.45
C LYS A 444 -3.35 -22.90 -4.10
N ASN A 445 -2.11 -22.47 -3.90
CA ASN A 445 -1.38 -22.66 -2.65
C ASN A 445 -1.93 -21.74 -1.55
N LEU A 446 -2.37 -20.52 -1.90
CA LEU A 446 -3.08 -19.62 -0.98
C LEU A 446 -4.36 -20.23 -0.41
N TYR A 447 -5.13 -20.97 -1.22
CA TYR A 447 -6.33 -21.66 -0.75
C TYR A 447 -6.03 -22.86 0.14
N ASN A 448 -4.88 -23.52 -0.03
CA ASN A 448 -4.48 -24.67 0.78
C ASN A 448 -3.99 -24.28 2.17
N PHE A 449 -3.43 -23.09 2.34
CA PHE A 449 -3.05 -22.54 3.66
C PHE A 449 -4.23 -22.46 4.64
N ARG A 450 -5.48 -22.43 4.14
CA ARG A 450 -6.71 -22.39 4.94
C ARG A 450 -7.15 -23.71 5.53
N LYS A 451 -6.69 -24.84 5.01
CA LYS A 451 -7.11 -26.15 5.49
C LYS A 451 -6.30 -26.65 6.67
N THR A 452 -5.23 -25.92 7.02
CA THR A 452 -4.28 -26.28 8.07
C THR A 452 -4.30 -25.33 9.27
N THR A 453 -5.11 -24.28 9.23
CA THR A 453 -5.41 -23.37 10.36
C THR A 453 -6.91 -23.39 10.69
#